data_8abffc4aec2269c63eda5cdb87cecb04
#
_entry.id   8abffc4aec2269c63eda5cdb87cecb04
#
_cell.length_a   1.000
_cell.length_b   1.000
_cell.length_c   1.000
_cell.angle_alpha   90.00
_cell.angle_beta   90.00
_cell.angle_gamma   90.00
#
_symmetry.space_group_name_H-M   'P 1'
#
loop_
_entity.id
_entity.type
_entity.pdbx_description
1 polymer ?
#
loop_
_entity_poly.entity_id
_entity_poly.type
_entity_poly.pdbx_seq_one_letter_code
_entity_poly.pdbx_strand_id
1 'polypeptide(L)'
;MFKTAKRIQAGGSELQDSADIFWCGSNLVLVVADGAGGISGGAKAAQFVVSSFKKRLASIVCNLESLNKLLTSIDREMAASGAYGETTCVVVVLSATGIIGTSVGDSGALIFSNSGITNQTANQARRPFVGSGQSTPVGFSDGPLNGTLLVASDGLLKYTSREKIAAAINADNLDSVTEDLFALVKYPSGAFPDDVSVLLARNR
;
A
#
# COMPACT_ATOMS: atom_id res chain seq x y z
N MET A 1 15.77 6.43 -12.19
CA MET A 1 14.37 6.43 -12.71
C MET A 1 13.75 5.09 -12.36
N PHE A 2 12.54 5.08 -11.79
CA PHE A 2 11.87 3.84 -11.36
C PHE A 2 11.03 3.24 -12.49
N LYS A 3 11.07 1.90 -12.61
CA LYS A 3 10.05 1.11 -13.31
C LYS A 3 8.96 0.78 -12.30
N THR A 4 7.70 0.74 -12.73
CA THR A 4 6.56 0.45 -11.86
C THR A 4 5.57 -0.48 -12.54
N ALA A 5 4.84 -1.26 -11.74
CA ALA A 5 3.65 -1.98 -12.18
C ALA A 5 2.56 -1.88 -11.10
N LYS A 6 1.30 -1.93 -11.53
CA LYS A 6 0.12 -1.89 -10.65
C LYS A 6 -0.92 -2.86 -11.14
N ARG A 7 -1.47 -3.65 -10.20
CA ARG A 7 -2.64 -4.49 -10.45
C ARG A 7 -3.54 -4.54 -9.22
N ILE A 8 -4.85 -4.48 -9.44
CA ILE A 8 -5.88 -4.59 -8.41
C ILE A 8 -6.95 -5.54 -8.93
N GLN A 9 -7.45 -6.43 -8.06
CA GLN A 9 -8.49 -7.40 -8.39
C GLN A 9 -9.43 -7.58 -7.21
N ALA A 10 -10.72 -7.53 -7.48
CA ALA A 10 -11.73 -7.86 -6.47
C ALA A 10 -11.73 -9.36 -6.15
N GLY A 11 -11.85 -9.69 -4.89
CA GLY A 11 -12.09 -11.04 -4.40
C GLY A 11 -13.59 -11.43 -4.43
N GLY A 12 -14.46 -10.45 -4.28
CA GLY A 12 -15.91 -10.59 -4.25
C GLY A 12 -16.63 -9.78 -5.32
N SER A 13 -17.89 -9.45 -5.05
CA SER A 13 -18.74 -8.66 -5.95
C SER A 13 -18.43 -7.17 -5.96
N GLU A 14 -17.78 -6.66 -4.91
CA GLU A 14 -17.39 -5.25 -4.76
C GLU A 14 -15.91 -5.17 -4.44
N LEU A 15 -15.21 -4.26 -5.12
CA LEU A 15 -13.81 -3.95 -4.83
C LEU A 15 -13.75 -2.93 -3.68
N GLN A 16 -13.19 -3.34 -2.54
CA GLN A 16 -13.01 -2.48 -1.36
C GLN A 16 -11.60 -1.88 -1.30
N ASP A 17 -10.64 -2.50 -1.97
CA ASP A 17 -9.28 -1.98 -2.11
C ASP A 17 -9.23 -0.74 -3.02
N SER A 18 -8.32 0.16 -2.70
CA SER A 18 -7.91 1.26 -3.58
C SER A 18 -6.39 1.41 -3.55
N ALA A 19 -5.78 1.57 -4.73
CA ALA A 19 -4.33 1.77 -4.81
C ALA A 19 -3.96 2.65 -6.00
N ASP A 20 -2.89 3.44 -5.85
CA ASP A 20 -2.37 4.25 -6.96
C ASP A 20 -0.85 4.43 -6.87
N ILE A 21 -0.25 4.67 -8.05
CA ILE A 21 1.14 5.08 -8.22
C ILE A 21 1.14 6.41 -8.96
N PHE A 22 1.77 7.42 -8.40
CA PHE A 22 1.84 8.74 -9.02
C PHE A 22 3.14 9.47 -8.67
N TRP A 23 3.48 10.49 -9.45
CA TRP A 23 4.62 11.36 -9.19
C TRP A 23 4.19 12.61 -8.41
N CYS A 24 4.98 12.97 -7.41
CA CYS A 24 4.89 14.23 -6.68
C CYS A 24 6.25 14.94 -6.77
N GLY A 25 6.36 15.88 -7.69
CA GLY A 25 7.65 16.44 -8.06
C GLY A 25 8.59 15.35 -8.63
N SER A 26 9.77 15.20 -8.06
CA SER A 26 10.74 14.15 -8.40
C SER A 26 10.53 12.82 -7.65
N ASN A 27 9.58 12.77 -6.73
CA ASN A 27 9.34 11.61 -5.89
C ASN A 27 8.25 10.70 -6.49
N LEU A 28 8.49 9.40 -6.48
CA LEU A 28 7.49 8.40 -6.83
C LEU A 28 6.71 8.01 -5.57
N VAL A 29 5.38 8.02 -5.64
CA VAL A 29 4.49 7.72 -4.52
C VAL A 29 3.67 6.48 -4.83
N LEU A 30 3.65 5.53 -3.90
CA LEU A 30 2.81 4.34 -3.93
C LEU A 30 1.87 4.39 -2.73
N VAL A 31 0.57 4.22 -2.95
CA VAL A 31 -0.45 4.21 -1.88
C VAL A 31 -1.35 3.00 -2.07
N VAL A 32 -1.53 2.22 -1.00
CA VAL A 32 -2.52 1.13 -0.91
C VAL A 32 -3.40 1.41 0.30
N ALA A 33 -4.69 1.24 0.13
CA ALA A 33 -5.70 1.27 1.17
C ALA A 33 -6.68 0.12 0.93
N ASP A 34 -6.90 -0.68 1.96
CA ASP A 34 -7.78 -1.84 1.97
C ASP A 34 -8.97 -1.53 2.87
N GLY A 35 -10.14 -1.47 2.28
CA GLY A 35 -11.38 -1.10 2.96
C GLY A 35 -11.88 -2.19 3.89
N ALA A 36 -12.17 -1.88 5.16
CA ALA A 36 -12.61 -2.84 6.14
C ALA A 36 -13.95 -3.50 5.75
N GLY A 37 -13.89 -4.77 5.33
CA GLY A 37 -15.01 -5.51 4.73
C GLY A 37 -16.20 -5.82 5.66
N GLY A 38 -16.07 -5.65 6.96
CA GLY A 38 -17.14 -5.82 7.93
C GLY A 38 -17.95 -4.56 8.25
N ILE A 39 -17.56 -3.41 7.69
CA ILE A 39 -18.12 -2.09 7.97
C ILE A 39 -18.58 -1.46 6.66
N SER A 40 -19.83 -0.99 6.58
CA SER A 40 -20.32 -0.32 5.39
C SER A 40 -19.44 0.91 5.07
N GLY A 41 -19.10 1.10 3.79
CA GLY A 41 -18.33 2.27 3.35
C GLY A 41 -16.82 2.06 3.26
N GLY A 42 -16.30 0.83 3.42
CA GLY A 42 -14.88 0.49 3.29
C GLY A 42 -14.29 0.92 1.95
N ALA A 43 -14.95 0.58 0.84
CA ALA A 43 -14.52 1.01 -0.50
C ALA A 43 -14.42 2.54 -0.64
N LYS A 44 -15.40 3.27 -0.11
CA LYS A 44 -15.36 4.75 -0.10
C LYS A 44 -14.22 5.28 0.77
N ALA A 45 -13.97 4.64 1.91
CA ALA A 45 -12.86 4.99 2.81
C ALA A 45 -11.51 4.83 2.11
N ALA A 46 -11.27 3.68 1.50
CA ALA A 46 -10.04 3.40 0.76
C ALA A 46 -9.82 4.39 -0.41
N GLN A 47 -10.85 4.65 -1.21
CA GLN A 47 -10.80 5.64 -2.29
C GLN A 47 -10.52 7.06 -1.78
N PHE A 48 -11.13 7.44 -0.65
CA PHE A 48 -10.92 8.76 -0.06
C PHE A 48 -9.46 8.93 0.40
N VAL A 49 -8.88 7.94 1.08
CA VAL A 49 -7.49 7.95 1.52
C VAL A 49 -6.54 8.13 0.33
N VAL A 50 -6.64 7.27 -0.69
CA VAL A 50 -5.76 7.33 -1.87
C VAL A 50 -5.90 8.67 -2.61
N SER A 51 -7.13 9.14 -2.82
CA SER A 51 -7.38 10.41 -3.50
C SER A 51 -6.90 11.62 -2.68
N SER A 52 -6.96 11.55 -1.35
CA SER A 52 -6.48 12.59 -0.45
C SER A 52 -4.96 12.73 -0.51
N PHE A 53 -4.21 11.63 -0.50
CA PHE A 53 -2.78 11.67 -0.70
C PHE A 53 -2.42 12.28 -2.06
N LYS A 54 -3.06 11.83 -3.14
CA LYS A 54 -2.81 12.33 -4.49
C LYS A 54 -3.04 13.85 -4.62
N LYS A 55 -4.06 14.37 -3.94
CA LYS A 55 -4.42 15.81 -3.99
C LYS A 55 -3.55 16.67 -3.09
N ARG A 56 -3.16 16.18 -1.89
CA ARG A 56 -2.62 17.01 -0.81
C ARG A 56 -1.10 16.89 -0.66
N LEU A 57 -0.48 15.82 -1.16
CA LEU A 57 0.94 15.58 -0.93
C LEU A 57 1.84 16.67 -1.54
N ALA A 58 1.44 17.23 -2.69
CA ALA A 58 2.19 18.30 -3.36
C ALA A 58 2.20 19.64 -2.57
N SER A 59 1.28 19.82 -1.60
CA SER A 59 1.18 21.03 -0.79
C SER A 59 1.90 20.96 0.54
N ILE A 60 2.59 19.85 0.83
CA ILE A 60 3.35 19.67 2.08
C ILE A 60 4.83 19.39 1.81
N VAL A 61 5.67 19.67 2.80
CA VAL A 61 7.06 19.22 2.75
C VAL A 61 7.08 17.69 2.87
N CYS A 62 7.67 17.01 1.90
CA CYS A 62 7.69 15.55 1.85
C CYS A 62 8.74 15.00 2.82
N ASN A 63 8.36 14.86 4.08
CA ASN A 63 9.13 14.21 5.13
C ASN A 63 8.23 13.32 5.99
N LEU A 64 8.82 12.52 6.87
CA LEU A 64 8.13 11.53 7.68
C LEU A 64 7.05 12.13 8.59
N GLU A 65 7.39 13.25 9.25
CA GLU A 65 6.45 13.94 10.13
C GLU A 65 5.22 14.45 9.38
N SER A 66 5.43 15.03 8.20
CA SER A 66 4.34 15.56 7.37
C SER A 66 3.46 14.45 6.81
N LEU A 67 4.03 13.29 6.44
CA LEU A 67 3.24 12.11 6.03
C LEU A 67 2.36 11.60 7.17
N ASN A 68 2.91 11.47 8.38
CA ASN A 68 2.13 11.06 9.56
C ASN A 68 1.02 12.06 9.88
N LYS A 69 1.32 13.37 9.85
CA LYS A 69 0.32 14.43 10.07
C LYS A 69 -0.78 14.40 9.02
N LEU A 70 -0.43 14.19 7.74
CA LEU A 70 -1.41 14.11 6.66
C LEU A 70 -2.34 12.91 6.86
N LEU A 71 -1.82 11.73 7.16
CA LEU A 71 -2.64 10.55 7.41
C LEU A 71 -3.54 10.72 8.64
N THR A 72 -3.02 11.29 9.73
CA THR A 72 -3.83 11.64 10.92
C THR A 72 -4.94 12.67 10.59
N SER A 73 -4.65 13.65 9.72
CA SER A 73 -5.65 14.63 9.29
C SER A 73 -6.76 13.97 8.47
N ILE A 74 -6.40 13.05 7.56
CA ILE A 74 -7.35 12.28 6.75
C ILE A 74 -8.25 11.43 7.67
N ASP A 75 -7.68 10.73 8.64
CA ASP A 75 -8.40 9.91 9.61
C ASP A 75 -9.46 10.73 10.37
N ARG A 76 -9.06 11.88 10.91
CA ARG A 76 -9.98 12.77 11.64
C ARG A 76 -11.09 13.36 10.76
N GLU A 77 -10.75 13.72 9.52
CA GLU A 77 -11.72 14.22 8.55
C GLU A 77 -12.77 13.17 8.21
N MET A 78 -12.35 11.93 7.99
CA MET A 78 -13.26 10.81 7.73
C MET A 78 -14.19 10.56 8.90
N ALA A 79 -13.64 10.47 10.12
CA ALA A 79 -14.42 10.27 11.34
C ALA A 79 -15.43 11.41 11.57
N ALA A 80 -15.00 12.66 11.40
CA ALA A 80 -15.87 13.83 11.61
C ALA A 80 -17.01 13.90 10.59
N SER A 81 -16.80 13.42 9.38
CA SER A 81 -17.82 13.42 8.32
C SER A 81 -18.92 12.39 8.53
N GLY A 82 -18.61 11.26 9.18
CA GLY A 82 -19.50 10.11 9.33
C GLY A 82 -19.95 9.45 8.01
N ALA A 83 -19.36 9.85 6.88
CA ALA A 83 -19.78 9.41 5.54
C ALA A 83 -18.96 8.21 5.02
N TYR A 84 -17.88 7.85 5.71
CA TYR A 84 -16.93 6.81 5.33
C TYR A 84 -16.95 5.68 6.35
N GLY A 85 -16.57 4.48 5.89
CA GLY A 85 -16.16 3.39 6.77
C GLY A 85 -14.70 3.55 7.21
N GLU A 86 -14.07 2.44 7.51
CA GLU A 86 -12.67 2.38 7.90
C GLU A 86 -11.84 1.67 6.84
N THR A 87 -10.53 1.93 6.82
CA THR A 87 -9.58 1.35 5.87
C THR A 87 -8.18 1.24 6.46
N THR A 88 -7.38 0.31 5.96
CA THR A 88 -5.93 0.36 6.15
C THR A 88 -5.31 1.50 5.35
N CYS A 89 -4.05 1.80 5.56
CA CYS A 89 -3.27 2.65 4.67
C CYS A 89 -1.79 2.31 4.75
N VAL A 90 -1.17 2.17 3.59
CA VAL A 90 0.29 2.20 3.43
C VAL A 90 0.62 3.21 2.35
N VAL A 91 1.41 4.22 2.68
CA VAL A 91 1.98 5.15 1.70
C VAL A 91 3.49 5.07 1.75
N VAL A 92 4.12 4.96 0.58
CA VAL A 92 5.56 4.97 0.41
C VAL A 92 5.94 6.05 -0.59
N VAL A 93 6.92 6.84 -0.24
CA VAL A 93 7.52 7.86 -1.10
C VAL A 93 8.96 7.47 -1.38
N LEU A 94 9.28 7.26 -2.64
CA LEU A 94 10.60 6.95 -3.14
C LEU A 94 11.24 8.19 -3.74
N SER A 95 12.44 8.51 -3.27
CA SER A 95 13.31 9.55 -3.84
C SER A 95 14.62 8.96 -4.34
N ALA A 96 15.48 9.77 -4.94
CA ALA A 96 16.83 9.36 -5.30
C ALA A 96 17.70 9.05 -4.06
N THR A 97 17.39 9.64 -2.92
CA THR A 97 18.20 9.57 -1.69
C THR A 97 17.64 8.63 -0.63
N GLY A 98 16.41 8.13 -0.78
CA GLY A 98 15.85 7.23 0.21
C GLY A 98 14.35 7.00 0.07
N ILE A 99 13.86 6.25 1.03
CA ILE A 99 12.48 5.83 1.19
C ILE A 99 11.95 6.43 2.48
N ILE A 100 10.76 7.02 2.43
CA ILE A 100 9.98 7.35 3.61
C ILE A 100 8.56 6.84 3.42
N GLY A 101 7.89 6.50 4.50
CA GLY A 101 6.50 6.07 4.43
C GLY A 101 5.79 6.11 5.77
N THR A 102 4.50 5.88 5.75
CA THR A 102 3.67 5.73 6.94
C THR A 102 2.60 4.68 6.70
N SER A 103 2.19 4.00 7.75
CA SER A 103 1.20 2.92 7.64
C SER A 103 0.31 2.78 8.87
N VAL A 104 -0.89 2.24 8.63
CA VAL A 104 -1.86 1.76 9.63
C VAL A 104 -2.57 0.55 9.04
N GLY A 105 -2.73 -0.51 9.81
CA GLY A 105 -3.47 -1.70 9.42
C GLY A 105 -2.59 -2.92 9.21
N ASP A 106 -2.93 -3.77 8.25
CA ASP A 106 -2.25 -5.02 7.91
C ASP A 106 -1.87 -5.17 6.42
N SER A 107 -2.17 -4.17 5.59
CA SER A 107 -1.48 -3.97 4.32
C SER A 107 0.01 -3.72 4.57
N GLY A 108 0.90 -3.98 3.62
CA GLY A 108 2.33 -3.95 3.89
C GLY A 108 3.20 -3.39 2.77
N ALA A 109 4.42 -2.97 3.16
CA ALA A 109 5.51 -2.59 2.27
C ALA A 109 6.75 -3.44 2.54
N LEU A 110 7.23 -4.15 1.52
CA LEU A 110 8.36 -5.07 1.59
C LEU A 110 9.38 -4.73 0.51
N ILE A 111 10.66 -4.77 0.84
CA ILE A 111 11.76 -4.63 -0.12
C ILE A 111 12.42 -6.00 -0.28
N PHE A 112 12.51 -6.45 -1.52
CA PHE A 112 13.19 -7.69 -1.92
C PHE A 112 14.49 -7.32 -2.60
N SER A 113 15.61 -7.75 -2.02
CA SER A 113 16.97 -7.48 -2.50
C SER A 113 17.84 -8.73 -2.42
N ASN A 114 19.05 -8.65 -2.96
CA ASN A 114 20.02 -9.74 -2.84
C ASN A 114 20.43 -10.04 -1.37
N SER A 115 20.27 -9.06 -0.46
CA SER A 115 20.53 -9.23 0.97
C SER A 115 19.37 -9.84 1.75
N GLY A 116 18.21 -10.04 1.11
CA GLY A 116 17.03 -10.61 1.74
C GLY A 116 15.79 -9.74 1.63
N ILE A 117 14.85 -9.99 2.52
CA ILE A 117 13.54 -9.31 2.57
C ILE A 117 13.49 -8.38 3.77
N THR A 118 13.26 -7.08 3.52
CA THR A 118 13.05 -6.08 4.56
C THR A 118 11.58 -5.70 4.63
N ASN A 119 10.97 -5.84 5.82
CA ASN A 119 9.58 -5.41 6.04
C ASN A 119 9.56 -4.00 6.61
N GLN A 120 9.20 -3.01 5.80
CA GLN A 120 9.15 -1.60 6.19
C GLN A 120 7.99 -1.31 7.16
N THR A 121 6.92 -2.10 7.09
CA THR A 121 5.72 -1.97 7.93
C THR A 121 5.70 -2.92 9.13
N ALA A 122 6.86 -3.46 9.53
CA ALA A 122 6.94 -4.45 10.61
C ALA A 122 6.37 -3.97 11.96
N ASN A 123 6.48 -2.68 12.23
CA ASN A 123 6.08 -2.05 13.51
C ASN A 123 4.75 -1.29 13.41
N GLN A 124 3.99 -1.42 12.31
CA GLN A 124 2.74 -0.68 12.14
C GLN A 124 1.68 -1.05 13.18
N ALA A 125 0.85 -0.07 13.55
CA ALA A 125 -0.32 -0.30 14.38
C ALA A 125 -1.42 -0.96 13.53
N ARG A 126 -1.86 -2.16 13.94
CA ARG A 126 -2.91 -2.89 13.20
C ARG A 126 -4.29 -2.26 13.37
N ARG A 127 -4.57 -1.66 14.52
CA ARG A 127 -5.84 -0.99 14.86
C ARG A 127 -5.57 0.14 15.85
N PRO A 128 -6.45 1.18 15.93
CA PRO A 128 -7.65 1.42 15.08
C PRO A 128 -7.28 1.76 13.64
N PHE A 129 -8.19 1.45 12.70
CA PHE A 129 -8.02 1.77 11.29
C PHE A 129 -8.22 3.27 10.99
N VAL A 130 -7.80 3.70 9.83
CA VAL A 130 -8.04 5.05 9.28
C VAL A 130 -9.54 5.21 9.00
N GLY A 131 -10.12 6.31 9.48
CA GLY A 131 -11.57 6.57 9.47
C GLY A 131 -12.20 6.49 10.86
N SER A 132 -11.51 5.89 11.83
CA SER A 132 -11.93 5.83 13.24
C SER A 132 -11.77 7.15 14.00
N GLY A 133 -10.92 8.07 13.51
CA GLY A 133 -10.48 9.28 14.21
C GLY A 133 -9.46 9.05 15.32
N GLN A 134 -9.01 7.80 15.49
CA GLN A 134 -8.09 7.35 16.54
C GLN A 134 -6.91 6.55 16.00
N SER A 135 -6.73 6.49 14.69
CA SER A 135 -5.63 5.76 14.09
C SER A 135 -4.28 6.35 14.50
N THR A 136 -3.29 5.46 14.62
CA THR A 136 -1.93 5.83 15.00
C THR A 136 -0.98 5.50 13.86
N PRO A 137 -0.72 6.44 12.93
CA PRO A 137 0.22 6.24 11.84
C PRO A 137 1.63 5.96 12.35
N VAL A 138 2.24 4.90 11.86
CA VAL A 138 3.63 4.53 12.17
C VAL A 138 4.49 4.79 10.96
N GLY A 139 5.41 5.75 11.13
CA GLY A 139 6.34 6.12 10.08
C GLY A 139 7.54 5.17 9.99
N PHE A 140 8.08 5.04 8.78
CA PHE A 140 9.30 4.29 8.50
C PHE A 140 10.17 5.02 7.48
N SER A 141 11.49 4.75 7.50
CA SER A 141 12.44 5.30 6.53
C SER A 141 13.57 4.31 6.26
N ASP A 142 14.12 4.38 5.06
CA ASP A 142 15.25 3.57 4.64
C ASP A 142 16.13 4.36 3.65
N GLY A 143 17.31 3.84 3.33
CA GLY A 143 18.20 4.36 2.30
C GLY A 143 17.57 4.29 0.89
N PRO A 144 18.35 4.59 -0.16
CA PRO A 144 17.90 4.46 -1.56
C PRO A 144 17.41 3.04 -1.85
N LEU A 145 16.33 2.92 -2.63
CA LEU A 145 15.77 1.63 -2.99
C LEU A 145 16.82 0.74 -3.66
N ASN A 146 17.12 -0.38 -3.00
CA ASN A 146 17.97 -1.45 -3.53
C ASN A 146 17.11 -2.71 -3.71
N GLY A 147 16.83 -3.07 -4.96
CA GLY A 147 15.94 -4.18 -5.29
C GLY A 147 14.54 -3.77 -5.71
N THR A 148 13.54 -4.56 -5.35
CA THR A 148 12.13 -4.34 -5.70
C THR A 148 11.32 -4.03 -4.46
N LEU A 149 10.64 -2.88 -4.45
CA LEU A 149 9.60 -2.56 -3.47
C LEU A 149 8.27 -3.17 -3.92
N LEU A 150 7.63 -3.89 -3.02
CA LEU A 150 6.26 -4.34 -3.09
C LEU A 150 5.44 -3.61 -2.04
N VAL A 151 4.34 -2.96 -2.44
CA VAL A 151 3.29 -2.49 -1.53
C VAL A 151 2.02 -3.24 -1.88
N ALA A 152 1.41 -3.92 -0.90
CA ALA A 152 0.28 -4.79 -1.16
C ALA A 152 -0.74 -4.79 0.00
N SER A 153 -2.00 -5.11 -0.32
CA SER A 153 -3.04 -5.43 0.67
C SER A 153 -2.82 -6.83 1.26
N ASP A 154 -3.57 -7.13 2.31
CA ASP A 154 -3.51 -8.42 3.00
C ASP A 154 -3.98 -9.58 2.13
N GLY A 155 -4.81 -9.34 1.11
CA GLY A 155 -5.23 -10.33 0.12
C GLY A 155 -4.07 -10.99 -0.64
N LEU A 156 -2.90 -10.34 -0.75
CA LEU A 156 -1.66 -11.02 -1.13
C LEU A 156 -0.91 -11.54 0.09
N LEU A 157 -0.63 -10.67 1.06
CA LEU A 157 0.36 -10.92 2.12
C LEU A 157 -0.05 -12.00 3.11
N LYS A 158 -1.35 -12.23 3.29
CA LYS A 158 -1.93 -13.23 4.19
C LYS A 158 -2.07 -14.61 3.54
N TYR A 159 -2.29 -14.65 2.23
CA TYR A 159 -2.63 -15.89 1.52
C TYR A 159 -1.44 -16.55 0.80
N THR A 160 -0.25 -15.95 0.86
CA THR A 160 0.97 -16.56 0.32
C THR A 160 2.20 -16.27 1.20
N SER A 161 3.23 -17.11 1.10
CA SER A 161 4.46 -16.95 1.88
C SER A 161 5.42 -15.95 1.22
N ARG A 162 6.27 -15.33 2.04
CA ARG A 162 7.28 -14.38 1.57
C ARG A 162 8.29 -15.00 0.62
N GLU A 163 8.59 -16.28 0.79
CA GLU A 163 9.49 -17.05 -0.08
C GLU A 163 8.91 -17.21 -1.49
N LYS A 164 7.60 -17.48 -1.59
CA LYS A 164 6.91 -17.55 -2.89
C LYS A 164 6.85 -16.20 -3.57
N ILE A 165 6.57 -15.13 -2.81
CA ILE A 165 6.63 -13.76 -3.32
C ILE A 165 8.05 -13.44 -3.83
N ALA A 166 9.09 -13.78 -3.06
CA ALA A 166 10.48 -13.55 -3.45
C ALA A 166 10.85 -14.27 -4.75
N ALA A 167 10.37 -15.50 -4.94
CA ALA A 167 10.60 -16.24 -6.18
C ALA A 167 9.94 -15.55 -7.40
N ALA A 168 8.70 -15.05 -7.26
CA ALA A 168 7.98 -14.36 -8.32
C ALA A 168 8.59 -12.99 -8.67
N ILE A 169 9.09 -12.25 -7.67
CA ILE A 169 9.63 -10.89 -7.85
C ILE A 169 10.94 -10.84 -8.67
N ASN A 170 11.65 -11.95 -8.85
CA ASN A 170 12.94 -11.97 -9.53
C ASN A 170 12.86 -11.77 -11.06
N ALA A 171 11.69 -11.84 -11.68
CA ALA A 171 11.57 -11.61 -13.12
C ALA A 171 11.84 -10.13 -13.49
N ASP A 172 12.40 -9.91 -14.70
CA ASP A 172 12.79 -8.57 -15.17
C ASP A 172 11.59 -7.68 -15.49
N ASN A 173 10.51 -8.26 -16.00
CA ASN A 173 9.30 -7.53 -16.36
C ASN A 173 8.36 -7.46 -15.16
N LEU A 174 8.10 -6.24 -14.66
CA LEU A 174 7.21 -6.04 -13.51
C LEU A 174 5.73 -6.35 -13.80
N ASP A 175 5.29 -6.28 -15.05
CA ASP A 175 3.91 -6.66 -15.41
C ASP A 175 3.72 -8.17 -15.27
N SER A 176 4.69 -8.99 -15.75
CA SER A 176 4.64 -10.44 -15.52
C SER A 176 4.80 -10.79 -14.05
N VAL A 177 5.62 -10.05 -13.27
CA VAL A 177 5.68 -10.22 -11.81
C VAL A 177 4.30 -10.03 -11.17
N THR A 178 3.52 -9.01 -11.60
CA THR A 178 2.17 -8.84 -11.05
C THR A 178 1.25 -10.02 -11.37
N GLU A 179 1.35 -10.59 -12.58
CA GLU A 179 0.57 -11.78 -12.96
C GLU A 179 0.93 -12.99 -12.09
N ASP A 180 2.23 -13.24 -11.91
CA ASP A 180 2.73 -14.34 -11.08
C ASP A 180 2.30 -14.18 -9.62
N LEU A 181 2.38 -12.96 -9.03
CA LEU A 181 1.92 -12.70 -7.68
C LEU A 181 0.42 -12.98 -7.50
N PHE A 182 -0.40 -12.59 -8.47
CA PHE A 182 -1.84 -12.87 -8.45
C PHE A 182 -2.12 -14.37 -8.59
N ALA A 183 -1.34 -15.09 -9.40
CA ALA A 183 -1.47 -16.53 -9.54
C ALA A 183 -1.18 -17.29 -8.23
N LEU A 184 -0.33 -16.75 -7.35
CA LEU A 184 -0.02 -17.36 -6.04
C LEU A 184 -1.23 -17.45 -5.09
N VAL A 185 -2.20 -16.55 -5.24
CA VAL A 185 -3.36 -16.45 -4.33
C VAL A 185 -4.69 -16.79 -5.01
N LYS A 186 -4.66 -17.03 -6.32
CA LYS A 186 -5.84 -17.40 -7.11
C LYS A 186 -6.25 -18.84 -6.84
N TYR A 187 -7.51 -19.08 -6.53
CA TYR A 187 -8.06 -20.43 -6.40
C TYR A 187 -8.16 -21.15 -7.77
N PRO A 188 -8.24 -22.50 -7.78
CA PRO A 188 -8.46 -23.26 -9.02
C PRO A 188 -9.77 -22.88 -9.74
N SER A 189 -10.76 -22.39 -9.00
CA SER A 189 -12.02 -21.84 -9.55
C SER A 189 -11.85 -20.54 -10.34
N GLY A 190 -10.69 -19.88 -10.22
CA GLY A 190 -10.44 -18.57 -10.78
C GLY A 190 -10.77 -17.41 -9.83
N ALA A 191 -11.43 -17.66 -8.70
CA ALA A 191 -11.74 -16.67 -7.67
C ALA A 191 -10.52 -16.32 -6.81
N PHE A 192 -10.60 -15.18 -6.10
CA PHE A 192 -9.61 -14.76 -5.13
C PHE A 192 -10.19 -14.86 -3.71
N PRO A 193 -9.35 -15.11 -2.69
CA PRO A 193 -9.82 -15.23 -1.29
C PRO A 193 -10.26 -13.89 -0.69
N ASP A 194 -9.74 -12.79 -1.23
CA ASP A 194 -9.97 -11.42 -0.81
C ASP A 194 -9.65 -10.47 -1.96
N ASP A 195 -9.89 -9.17 -1.79
CA ASP A 195 -9.38 -8.16 -2.70
C ASP A 195 -7.85 -8.17 -2.69
N VAL A 196 -7.24 -8.05 -3.83
CA VAL A 196 -5.78 -8.11 -3.97
C VAL A 196 -5.27 -6.86 -4.67
N SER A 197 -4.48 -6.07 -3.97
CA SER A 197 -3.80 -4.90 -4.51
C SER A 197 -2.29 -5.08 -4.47
N VAL A 198 -1.62 -4.86 -5.60
CA VAL A 198 -0.17 -4.96 -5.75
C VAL A 198 0.36 -3.75 -6.48
N LEU A 199 1.30 -3.06 -5.85
CA LEU A 199 2.10 -2.00 -6.45
C LEU A 199 3.57 -2.40 -6.37
N LEU A 200 4.28 -2.28 -7.48
CA LEU A 200 5.71 -2.58 -7.59
C LEU A 200 6.50 -1.36 -8.03
N ALA A 201 7.69 -1.19 -7.46
CA ALA A 201 8.69 -0.24 -7.94
C ALA A 201 10.08 -0.88 -7.89
N ARG A 202 10.91 -0.61 -8.92
CA ARG A 202 12.31 -1.06 -9.03
C ARG A 202 13.16 0.03 -9.66
N ASN A 203 14.38 0.24 -9.20
CA ASN A 203 15.34 1.08 -9.90
C ASN A 203 15.64 0.48 -11.29
N ARG A 204 15.82 1.40 -12.29
CA ARG A 204 16.33 1.02 -13.61
C ARG A 204 17.80 0.65 -13.54
#